data_9004eee86a6f3847cbf34c81e939d9c7
#
_entry.id   9004eee86a6f3847cbf34c81e939d9c7
#
_cell.length_a   1.000
_cell.length_b   1.000
_cell.length_c   1.000
_cell.angle_alpha   90.00
_cell.angle_beta   90.00
_cell.angle_gamma   90.00
#
_symmetry.space_group_name_H-M   'P 1'
#
loop_
_entity.id
_entity.type
_entity.pdbx_description
1 polymer ?
#
loop_
_entity_poly.entity_id
_entity_poly.type
_entity_poly.pdbx_seq_one_letter_code
_entity_poly.pdbx_strand_id
1 'polypeptide(L)'
;MNRNVITIKRAGHLIDGMVGESLHAKRVQSVTNAVVGVVNAVSVSIHAIGAGLAQVTGLQAKHAIKQVDRLLSNTAVSVWGLFAHWVPYVLSATKEIVVALDWTDFDADGHCTIALYLVTAHGRATPLIWKSVKKSKLKRRRNIYEDEV
;
A
#
# COMPACT_ATOMS: atom_id res chain seq x y z
N MET A 1 -21.91 -5.67 18.01
CA MET A 1 -20.70 -6.01 17.26
C MET A 1 -19.91 -4.73 17.05
N ASN A 2 -18.91 -4.43 17.90
CA ASN A 2 -18.08 -3.22 17.78
C ASN A 2 -17.19 -3.40 16.55
N ARG A 3 -17.59 -2.78 15.42
CA ARG A 3 -16.66 -2.58 14.31
C ARG A 3 -15.56 -1.65 14.82
N ASN A 4 -14.34 -2.14 14.92
CA ASN A 4 -13.16 -1.31 15.15
C ASN A 4 -13.02 -0.33 13.95
N VAL A 5 -13.74 0.79 14.03
CA VAL A 5 -13.65 1.84 13.03
C VAL A 5 -12.27 2.48 13.18
N ILE A 6 -11.43 2.33 12.18
CA ILE A 6 -10.17 3.06 12.12
C ILE A 6 -10.51 4.55 11.98
N THR A 7 -10.19 5.33 13.02
CA THR A 7 -10.31 6.78 12.97
C THR A 7 -9.10 7.40 12.25
N ILE A 8 -9.28 8.57 11.64
CA ILE A 8 -8.18 9.32 11.01
C ILE A 8 -7.02 9.51 11.98
N LYS A 9 -7.32 9.83 13.25
CA LYS A 9 -6.29 10.02 14.29
C LYS A 9 -5.47 8.75 14.49
N ARG A 10 -6.12 7.60 14.61
CA ARG A 10 -5.47 6.30 14.84
C ARG A 10 -4.64 5.85 13.62
N ALA A 11 -5.18 6.02 12.42
CA ALA A 11 -4.44 5.78 11.19
C ALA A 11 -3.24 6.73 11.06
N GLY A 12 -3.42 8.02 11.38
CA GLY A 12 -2.35 9.01 11.37
C GLY A 12 -1.20 8.67 12.30
N HIS A 13 -1.48 8.28 13.54
CA HIS A 13 -0.44 7.84 14.49
C HIS A 13 0.34 6.62 13.99
N LEU A 14 -0.35 5.64 13.39
CA LEU A 14 0.28 4.46 12.84
C LEU A 14 1.21 4.80 11.67
N ILE A 15 0.71 5.59 10.71
CA ILE A 15 1.47 5.97 9.51
C ILE A 15 2.64 6.89 9.90
N ASP A 16 2.41 7.84 10.78
CA ASP A 16 3.46 8.75 11.27
C ASP A 16 4.56 7.99 12.01
N GLY A 17 4.21 7.07 12.88
CA GLY A 17 5.18 6.21 13.58
C GLY A 17 5.97 5.28 12.65
N MET A 18 5.41 4.95 11.47
CA MET A 18 6.08 4.09 10.49
C MET A 18 6.98 4.88 9.53
N VAL A 19 6.52 6.03 9.04
CA VAL A 19 7.19 6.75 7.93
C VAL A 19 7.38 8.25 8.18
N GLY A 20 7.03 8.76 9.35
CA GLY A 20 7.08 10.18 9.69
C GLY A 20 8.48 10.80 9.58
N GLU A 21 9.52 10.01 9.89
CA GLU A 21 10.92 10.47 9.75
C GLU A 21 11.36 10.57 8.28
N SER A 22 10.72 9.82 7.37
CA SER A 22 11.10 9.73 5.95
C SER A 22 10.20 10.52 5.03
N LEU A 23 9.00 10.88 5.46
CA LEU A 23 8.04 11.62 4.67
C LEU A 23 7.70 12.97 5.32
N HIS A 24 7.68 14.01 4.50
CA HIS A 24 7.16 15.31 4.94
C HIS A 24 5.71 15.18 5.45
N ALA A 25 5.37 15.87 6.55
CA ALA A 25 4.08 15.78 7.25
C ALA A 25 2.84 15.85 6.34
N LYS A 26 2.85 16.69 5.28
CA LYS A 26 1.77 16.75 4.30
C LYS A 26 1.59 15.45 3.50
N ARG A 27 2.67 14.70 3.26
CA ARG A 27 2.61 13.39 2.59
C ARG A 27 2.10 12.32 3.54
N VAL A 28 2.57 12.32 4.80
CA VAL A 28 2.02 11.47 5.87
C VAL A 28 0.52 11.65 5.96
N GLN A 29 0.03 12.90 6.01
CA GLN A 29 -1.40 13.19 6.03
C GLN A 29 -2.13 12.67 4.78
N SER A 30 -1.53 12.81 3.59
CA SER A 30 -2.13 12.31 2.35
C SER A 30 -2.24 10.79 2.33
N VAL A 31 -1.20 10.07 2.79
CA VAL A 31 -1.21 8.60 2.94
C VAL A 31 -2.26 8.19 3.96
N THR A 32 -2.31 8.84 5.12
CA THR A 32 -3.32 8.61 6.17
C THR A 32 -4.73 8.73 5.61
N ASN A 33 -5.02 9.80 4.87
CA ASN A 33 -6.31 10.04 4.25
C ASN A 33 -6.68 8.93 3.26
N ALA A 34 -5.73 8.50 2.43
CA ALA A 34 -5.96 7.42 1.48
C ALA A 34 -6.24 6.08 2.19
N VAL A 35 -5.47 5.74 3.23
CA VAL A 35 -5.69 4.53 4.04
C VAL A 35 -7.08 4.53 4.67
N VAL A 36 -7.50 5.64 5.28
CA VAL A 36 -8.85 5.79 5.84
C VAL A 36 -9.92 5.64 4.76
N GLY A 37 -9.69 6.23 3.58
CA GLY A 37 -10.56 6.08 2.42
C GLY A 37 -10.73 4.64 1.98
N VAL A 38 -9.62 3.88 1.85
CA VAL A 38 -9.62 2.45 1.48
C VAL A 38 -10.42 1.62 2.49
N VAL A 39 -10.15 1.81 3.79
CA VAL A 39 -10.82 1.06 4.86
C VAL A 39 -12.33 1.30 4.87
N ASN A 40 -12.76 2.53 4.61
CA ASN A 40 -14.19 2.86 4.61
C ASN A 40 -14.89 2.47 3.30
N ALA A 41 -14.19 2.54 2.17
CA ALA A 41 -14.75 2.13 0.87
C ALA A 41 -14.76 0.61 0.67
N VAL A 42 -13.89 -0.13 1.39
CA VAL A 42 -13.63 -1.57 1.13
C VAL A 42 -13.31 -1.80 -0.36
N SER A 43 -12.60 -0.86 -0.96
CA SER A 43 -12.28 -0.84 -2.39
C SER A 43 -10.97 -0.09 -2.62
N VAL A 44 -10.26 -0.47 -3.69
CA VAL A 44 -9.00 0.17 -4.12
C VAL A 44 -9.16 1.05 -5.35
N SER A 45 -10.38 1.30 -5.84
CA SER A 45 -10.59 2.26 -6.92
C SER A 45 -10.48 3.69 -6.41
N ILE A 46 -9.84 4.58 -7.17
CA ILE A 46 -9.63 5.99 -6.79
C ILE A 46 -10.93 6.68 -6.39
N HIS A 47 -12.01 6.45 -7.15
CA HIS A 47 -13.32 7.04 -6.86
C HIS A 47 -13.92 6.53 -5.56
N ALA A 48 -13.86 5.21 -5.31
CA ALA A 48 -14.37 4.63 -4.08
C ALA A 48 -13.55 5.09 -2.86
N ILE A 49 -12.23 5.11 -2.95
CA ILE A 49 -11.34 5.60 -1.88
C ILE A 49 -11.70 7.07 -1.56
N GLY A 50 -11.84 7.91 -2.60
CA GLY A 50 -12.21 9.31 -2.42
C GLY A 50 -13.60 9.49 -1.81
N ALA A 51 -14.58 8.68 -2.21
CA ALA A 51 -15.91 8.69 -1.61
C ALA A 51 -15.88 8.24 -0.14
N GLY A 52 -15.17 7.16 0.18
CA GLY A 52 -14.97 6.70 1.56
C GLY A 52 -14.28 7.75 2.44
N LEU A 53 -13.27 8.44 1.91
CA LEU A 53 -12.61 9.55 2.60
C LEU A 53 -13.60 10.71 2.84
N ALA A 54 -14.41 11.08 1.85
CA ALA A 54 -15.40 12.15 1.96
C ALA A 54 -16.40 11.88 3.08
N GLN A 55 -16.89 10.65 3.20
CA GLN A 55 -17.83 10.24 4.26
C GLN A 55 -17.24 10.45 5.67
N VAL A 56 -15.97 10.19 5.85
CA VAL A 56 -15.32 10.27 7.18
C VAL A 56 -14.90 11.71 7.52
N THR A 57 -14.52 12.49 6.50
CA THR A 57 -13.96 13.84 6.71
C THR A 57 -14.97 14.96 6.55
N GLY A 58 -16.14 14.70 5.96
CA GLY A 58 -17.09 15.71 5.57
C GLY A 58 -16.68 16.54 4.34
N LEU A 59 -15.59 16.17 3.67
CA LEU A 59 -15.16 16.82 2.42
C LEU A 59 -16.16 16.55 1.29
N GLN A 60 -16.24 17.49 0.33
CA GLN A 60 -16.92 17.19 -0.92
C GLN A 60 -16.22 16.06 -1.66
N ALA A 61 -16.98 15.08 -2.18
CA ALA A 61 -16.44 13.88 -2.83
C ALA A 61 -15.42 14.20 -3.94
N LYS A 62 -15.70 15.22 -4.78
CA LYS A 62 -14.77 15.67 -5.84
C LYS A 62 -13.39 16.09 -5.31
N HIS A 63 -13.34 16.72 -4.12
CA HIS A 63 -12.07 17.15 -3.51
C HIS A 63 -11.33 15.97 -2.89
N ALA A 64 -12.04 15.06 -2.24
CA ALA A 64 -11.47 13.85 -1.68
C ALA A 64 -10.91 12.93 -2.77
N ILE A 65 -11.65 12.70 -3.87
CA ILE A 65 -11.16 11.95 -5.03
C ILE A 65 -9.87 12.57 -5.60
N LYS A 66 -9.86 13.90 -5.76
CA LYS A 66 -8.67 14.60 -6.26
C LYS A 66 -7.47 14.53 -5.32
N GLN A 67 -7.68 14.44 -3.98
CA GLN A 67 -6.60 14.19 -3.03
C GLN A 67 -5.96 12.81 -3.23
N VAL A 68 -6.77 11.78 -3.40
CA VAL A 68 -6.29 10.41 -3.64
C VAL A 68 -5.55 10.33 -4.97
N ASP A 69 -6.10 10.88 -6.03
CA ASP A 69 -5.47 10.93 -7.36
C ASP A 69 -4.10 11.62 -7.32
N ARG A 70 -4.01 12.78 -6.65
CA ARG A 70 -2.74 13.50 -6.47
C ARG A 70 -1.71 12.72 -5.65
N LEU A 71 -2.13 11.96 -4.65
CA LEU A 71 -1.22 11.11 -3.88
C LEU A 71 -0.63 10.02 -4.78
N LEU A 72 -1.49 9.32 -5.53
CA LEU A 72 -1.07 8.20 -6.38
C LEU A 72 -0.21 8.63 -7.57
N SER A 73 -0.39 9.86 -8.05
CA SER A 73 0.44 10.46 -9.11
C SER A 73 1.69 11.20 -8.58
N ASN A 74 1.91 11.23 -7.26
CA ASN A 74 3.03 11.96 -6.65
C ASN A 74 4.34 11.17 -6.74
N THR A 75 5.16 11.48 -7.72
CA THR A 75 6.48 10.84 -7.93
C THR A 75 7.49 11.08 -6.80
N ALA A 76 7.22 12.06 -5.90
CA ALA A 76 8.07 12.31 -4.74
C ALA A 76 7.76 11.37 -3.55
N VAL A 77 6.78 10.47 -3.68
CA VAL A 77 6.54 9.35 -2.76
C VAL A 77 7.14 8.10 -3.41
N SER A 78 8.33 7.72 -2.97
CA SER A 78 8.96 6.48 -3.42
C SER A 78 8.35 5.30 -2.68
N VAL A 79 7.49 4.53 -3.36
CA VAL A 79 6.92 3.30 -2.79
C VAL A 79 8.03 2.32 -2.43
N TRP A 80 9.08 2.23 -3.28
CA TRP A 80 10.22 1.37 -3.02
C TRP A 80 10.97 1.76 -1.74
N GLY A 81 11.15 3.06 -1.50
CA GLY A 81 11.76 3.56 -0.27
C GLY A 81 10.93 3.28 0.99
N LEU A 82 9.61 3.14 0.86
CA LEU A 82 8.74 2.85 2.00
C LEU A 82 8.89 1.41 2.50
N PHE A 83 9.35 0.47 1.69
CA PHE A 83 9.58 -0.91 2.13
C PHE A 83 10.63 -1.01 3.23
N ALA A 84 11.62 -0.11 3.27
CA ALA A 84 12.61 -0.04 4.34
C ALA A 84 11.99 0.18 5.73
N HIS A 85 10.79 0.76 5.79
CA HIS A 85 10.02 0.98 7.02
C HIS A 85 8.94 -0.08 7.22
N TRP A 86 8.28 -0.49 6.13
CA TRP A 86 7.20 -1.47 6.16
C TRP A 86 7.68 -2.86 6.58
N VAL A 87 8.79 -3.35 5.98
CA VAL A 87 9.29 -4.71 6.23
C VAL A 87 9.66 -4.91 7.71
N PRO A 88 10.48 -4.05 8.36
CA PRO A 88 10.78 -4.17 9.78
C PRO A 88 9.52 -4.09 10.65
N TYR A 89 8.56 -3.24 10.30
CA TYR A 89 7.29 -3.12 11.02
C TYR A 89 6.49 -4.44 10.98
N VAL A 90 6.39 -5.08 9.81
CA VAL A 90 5.67 -6.36 9.65
C VAL A 90 6.40 -7.50 10.34
N LEU A 91 7.72 -7.57 10.21
CA LEU A 91 8.52 -8.64 10.80
C LEU A 91 8.63 -8.49 12.32
N SER A 92 8.59 -7.26 12.84
CA SER A 92 8.65 -6.97 14.28
C SER A 92 9.83 -7.71 14.96
N ALA A 93 9.54 -8.55 15.97
CA ALA A 93 10.54 -9.33 16.70
C ALA A 93 10.65 -10.80 16.22
N THR A 94 10.13 -11.12 15.05
CA THR A 94 10.15 -12.48 14.50
C THR A 94 11.58 -12.87 14.14
N LYS A 95 12.08 -13.96 14.76
CA LYS A 95 13.48 -14.42 14.56
C LYS A 95 13.65 -15.29 13.33
N GLU A 96 12.64 -16.07 12.98
CA GLU A 96 12.64 -16.96 11.83
C GLU A 96 11.41 -16.66 10.98
N ILE A 97 11.61 -16.49 9.69
CA ILE A 97 10.54 -16.19 8.75
C ILE A 97 10.55 -17.21 7.61
N VAL A 98 9.36 -17.53 7.13
CA VAL A 98 9.18 -18.26 5.89
C VAL A 98 8.59 -17.27 4.89
N VAL A 99 9.21 -17.16 3.73
CA VAL A 99 8.75 -16.28 2.66
C VAL A 99 8.41 -17.08 1.42
N ALA A 100 7.46 -16.56 0.65
CA ALA A 100 7.08 -17.08 -0.66
C ALA A 100 7.19 -15.95 -1.69
N LEU A 101 7.76 -16.28 -2.84
CA LEU A 101 7.83 -15.39 -4.00
C LEU A 101 6.80 -15.85 -5.02
N ASP A 102 5.97 -14.93 -5.51
CA ASP A 102 4.92 -15.25 -6.47
C ASP A 102 4.73 -14.16 -7.53
N TRP A 103 4.31 -14.58 -8.72
CA TRP A 103 3.96 -13.74 -9.83
C TRP A 103 2.45 -13.75 -10.06
N THR A 104 1.84 -12.58 -10.04
CA THR A 104 0.41 -12.40 -10.36
C THR A 104 0.25 -11.63 -11.66
N ASP A 105 -0.50 -12.20 -12.58
CA ASP A 105 -0.79 -11.60 -13.89
C ASP A 105 -2.07 -10.76 -13.86
N PHE A 106 -1.98 -9.56 -14.45
CA PHE A 106 -3.10 -8.64 -14.69
C PHE A 106 -3.23 -8.45 -16.21
N ASP A 107 -3.87 -9.43 -16.87
CA ASP A 107 -3.95 -9.47 -18.34
C ASP A 107 -4.68 -8.29 -18.95
N ALA A 108 -5.77 -7.85 -18.32
CA ALA A 108 -6.56 -6.71 -18.78
C ALA A 108 -5.74 -5.41 -18.90
N ASP A 109 -4.76 -5.25 -18.02
CA ASP A 109 -3.92 -4.03 -17.96
C ASP A 109 -2.53 -4.24 -18.59
N GLY A 110 -2.24 -5.44 -19.09
CA GLY A 110 -0.93 -5.79 -19.65
C GLY A 110 0.22 -5.69 -18.63
N HIS A 111 -0.08 -5.88 -17.34
CA HIS A 111 0.88 -5.84 -16.25
C HIS A 111 0.97 -7.19 -15.54
N CYS A 112 2.04 -7.38 -14.80
CA CYS A 112 2.16 -8.41 -13.79
C CYS A 112 2.88 -7.84 -12.56
N THR A 113 2.68 -8.48 -11.43
CA THR A 113 3.32 -8.09 -10.17
C THR A 113 4.06 -9.29 -9.61
N ILE A 114 5.34 -9.09 -9.29
CA ILE A 114 6.09 -10.00 -8.44
C ILE A 114 5.97 -9.50 -7.01
N ALA A 115 5.76 -10.41 -6.07
CA ALA A 115 5.70 -10.05 -4.66
C ALA A 115 6.35 -11.12 -3.78
N LEU A 116 7.08 -10.64 -2.78
CA LEU A 116 7.58 -11.44 -1.68
C LEU A 116 6.60 -11.36 -0.53
N TYR A 117 6.15 -12.49 -0.04
CA TYR A 117 5.16 -12.61 1.02
C TYR A 117 5.75 -13.27 2.26
N LEU A 118 5.41 -12.76 3.43
CA LEU A 118 5.59 -13.47 4.69
C LEU A 118 4.49 -14.55 4.81
N VAL A 119 4.88 -15.80 4.93
CA VAL A 119 3.96 -16.90 5.21
C VAL A 119 3.71 -16.94 6.72
N THR A 120 2.45 -16.74 7.13
CA THR A 120 2.08 -16.74 8.54
C THR A 120 1.47 -18.08 8.95
N ALA A 121 1.56 -18.42 10.25
CA ALA A 121 0.97 -19.62 10.83
C ALA A 121 -0.56 -19.71 10.64
N HIS A 122 -1.22 -18.58 10.35
CA HIS A 122 -2.67 -18.52 10.13
C HIS A 122 -3.09 -18.78 8.68
N GLY A 123 -2.17 -19.27 7.83
CA GLY A 123 -2.44 -19.61 6.43
C GLY A 123 -2.70 -18.42 5.51
N ARG A 124 -2.43 -17.18 5.96
CA ARG A 124 -2.47 -15.97 5.15
C ARG A 124 -1.07 -15.46 4.89
N ALA A 125 -0.83 -15.02 3.66
CA ALA A 125 0.41 -14.39 3.27
C ALA A 125 0.28 -12.86 3.40
N THR A 126 1.28 -12.23 4.03
CA THR A 126 1.36 -10.77 4.15
C THR A 126 2.42 -10.25 3.17
N PRO A 127 2.09 -9.36 2.23
CA PRO A 127 3.07 -8.84 1.29
C PRO A 127 4.13 -8.01 2.03
N LEU A 128 5.40 -8.32 1.79
CA LEU A 128 6.55 -7.59 2.31
C LEU A 128 7.05 -6.57 1.30
N ILE A 129 7.34 -7.03 0.08
CA ILE A 129 7.85 -6.22 -1.02
C ILE A 129 7.12 -6.65 -2.28
N TRP A 130 6.83 -5.72 -3.17
CA TRP A 130 6.24 -6.03 -4.47
C TRP A 130 6.66 -5.04 -5.54
N LYS A 131 6.65 -5.50 -6.79
CA LYS A 131 6.96 -4.68 -7.96
C LYS A 131 6.04 -5.03 -9.12
N SER A 132 5.33 -4.03 -9.62
CA SER A 132 4.50 -4.17 -10.82
C SER A 132 5.28 -3.73 -12.06
N VAL A 133 5.23 -4.54 -13.11
CA VAL A 133 5.93 -4.30 -14.36
C VAL A 133 5.02 -4.58 -15.56
N LYS A 134 5.28 -3.89 -16.67
CA LYS A 134 4.59 -4.19 -17.92
C LYS A 134 5.03 -5.55 -18.46
N LYS A 135 4.10 -6.40 -18.88
CA LYS A 135 4.39 -7.71 -19.49
C LYS A 135 5.36 -7.62 -20.67
N SER A 136 5.25 -6.55 -21.46
CA SER A 136 6.17 -6.31 -22.57
C SER A 136 7.65 -6.19 -22.16
N LYS A 137 7.93 -5.81 -20.91
CA LYS A 137 9.28 -5.67 -20.36
C LYS A 137 9.83 -6.96 -19.75
N LEU A 138 8.98 -7.98 -19.54
CA LEU A 138 9.38 -9.24 -18.90
C LEU A 138 10.16 -10.20 -19.79
N LYS A 139 10.10 -10.02 -21.10
CA LYS A 139 10.64 -10.98 -22.06
C LYS A 139 12.08 -11.37 -21.70
N ARG A 140 12.29 -12.60 -21.21
CA ARG A 140 13.56 -13.17 -20.73
C ARG A 140 14.24 -12.40 -19.57
N ARG A 141 13.46 -11.70 -18.71
CA ARG A 141 13.99 -10.89 -17.61
C ARG A 141 13.31 -11.15 -16.27
N ARG A 142 12.55 -12.23 -16.12
CA ARG A 142 11.87 -12.53 -14.84
C ARG A 142 12.87 -12.63 -13.70
N ASN A 143 13.96 -13.37 -13.89
CA ASN A 143 15.03 -13.53 -12.91
C ASN A 143 15.60 -12.19 -12.41
N ILE A 144 15.76 -11.19 -13.29
CA ILE A 144 16.26 -9.87 -12.88
C ILE A 144 15.30 -9.21 -11.86
N TYR A 145 14.00 -9.34 -12.07
CA TYR A 145 12.99 -8.79 -11.15
C TYR A 145 12.85 -9.63 -9.88
N GLU A 146 13.12 -10.92 -9.95
CA GLU A 146 13.17 -11.84 -8.80
C GLU A 146 14.36 -11.49 -7.89
N ASP A 147 15.50 -11.14 -8.48
CA ASP A 147 16.70 -10.72 -7.75
C ASP A 147 16.55 -9.32 -7.10
N GLU A 148 15.63 -8.47 -7.60
CA GLU A 148 15.38 -7.14 -7.08
C GLU A 148 14.43 -7.11 -5.87
N VAL A 149 13.64 -8.17 -5.65
CA VAL A 149 12.59 -8.26 -4.63
C VAL A 149 13.02 -9.15 -3.47
#